data_db6c9f759a5a9a32232a6f02151e6cc0
#
_entry.id   db6c9f759a5a9a32232a6f02151e6cc0
#
_cell.length_a   1.000
_cell.length_b   1.000
_cell.length_c   1.000
_cell.angle_alpha   90.00
_cell.angle_beta   90.00
_cell.angle_gamma   90.00
#
_symmetry.space_group_name_H-M   'P 1'
#
loop_
_entity.id
_entity.type
_entity.pdbx_description
1 polymer ?
#
loop_
_entity_poly.entity_id
_entity_poly.type
_entity_poly.pdbx_seq_one_letter_code
_entity_poly.pdbx_strand_id
1 'polypeptide(L)'
;YNPNVTGTTFRHNTPSLQSVAYSNFAGLIAGRRYVQRINLGASYLKAYLFAQGGGNTPLVVAWADKERETVHLEVGSDTIEALDISGNRWPLTKHGPLVSLQLAPSPVYLRGFETPPTASQPVLAARVTSTCVYPGGDATVDVSVYNPLHRPLEATVTLDLPAPFPDTVPWQIKLPARQTQQHEFTIPVPQSVAGSQ
;
A
#
# COMPACT_ATOMS: atom_id res chain seq x y z
N TYR A 1 44.33 3.71 -8.78
CA TYR A 1 43.11 3.14 -9.40
C TYR A 1 42.44 2.20 -8.41
N ASN A 2 41.26 2.51 -7.93
CA ASN A 2 40.52 1.67 -6.99
C ASN A 2 39.51 0.84 -7.80
N PRO A 3 39.73 -0.44 -8.05
CA PRO A 3 38.86 -1.28 -8.85
C PRO A 3 37.45 -1.47 -8.25
N ASN A 4 37.24 -1.07 -7.00
CA ASN A 4 35.93 -1.14 -6.33
C ASN A 4 35.00 0.04 -6.69
N VAL A 5 35.51 1.08 -7.33
CA VAL A 5 34.71 2.24 -7.78
C VAL A 5 34.17 2.04 -9.20
N THR A 6 34.68 1.08 -9.94
CA THR A 6 34.28 0.80 -11.32
C THR A 6 33.11 -0.20 -11.44
N GLY A 7 32.51 -0.60 -10.32
CA GLY A 7 31.40 -1.58 -10.29
C GLY A 7 30.07 -1.09 -10.82
N THR A 8 30.01 0.08 -11.45
CA THR A 8 28.74 0.69 -11.85
C THR A 8 28.31 0.42 -13.28
N THR A 9 29.21 -0.02 -14.17
CA THR A 9 28.85 -0.06 -15.59
C THR A 9 28.70 -1.46 -16.17
N PHE A 10 29.77 -2.25 -16.23
CA PHE A 10 29.70 -3.55 -16.87
C PHE A 10 30.55 -4.58 -16.13
N ARG A 11 30.02 -5.80 -15.97
CA ARG A 11 30.78 -6.99 -15.60
C ARG A 11 30.72 -7.97 -16.78
N HIS A 12 31.87 -8.33 -17.34
CA HIS A 12 31.94 -9.27 -18.47
C HIS A 12 31.02 -8.91 -19.66
N ASN A 13 30.99 -7.62 -20.05
CA ASN A 13 30.14 -7.09 -21.11
C ASN A 13 28.62 -7.10 -20.82
N THR A 14 28.21 -7.43 -19.60
CA THR A 14 26.82 -7.30 -19.16
C THR A 14 26.65 -6.07 -18.27
N PRO A 15 25.55 -5.30 -18.42
CA PRO A 15 25.26 -4.18 -17.53
C PRO A 15 25.12 -4.67 -16.09
N SER A 16 25.72 -3.96 -15.15
CA SER A 16 25.47 -4.22 -13.74
C SER A 16 24.01 -3.85 -13.38
N LEU A 17 23.47 -4.46 -12.33
CA LEU A 17 22.13 -4.11 -11.84
C LEU A 17 21.99 -2.61 -11.52
N GLN A 18 23.07 -2.00 -11.01
CA GLN A 18 23.13 -0.56 -10.75
C GLN A 18 23.05 0.27 -12.03
N SER A 19 23.72 -0.15 -13.10
CA SER A 19 23.64 0.53 -14.40
C SER A 19 22.26 0.46 -15.00
N VAL A 20 21.60 -0.70 -14.90
CA VAL A 20 20.20 -0.88 -15.35
C VAL A 20 19.27 0.02 -14.55
N ALA A 21 19.38 -0.01 -13.22
CA ALA A 21 18.57 0.84 -12.34
C ALA A 21 18.75 2.32 -12.63
N TYR A 22 19.98 2.77 -12.81
CA TYR A 22 20.30 4.17 -13.16
C TYR A 22 19.74 4.56 -14.53
N SER A 23 19.92 3.70 -15.54
CA SER A 23 19.41 3.95 -16.89
C SER A 23 17.88 4.05 -16.91
N ASN A 24 17.19 3.15 -16.22
CA ASN A 24 15.73 3.17 -16.09
C ASN A 24 15.25 4.44 -15.39
N PHE A 25 15.86 4.78 -14.26
CA PHE A 25 15.55 6.01 -13.53
C PHE A 25 15.75 7.24 -14.41
N ALA A 26 16.93 7.37 -15.03
CA ALA A 26 17.25 8.49 -15.90
C ALA A 26 16.26 8.61 -17.08
N GLY A 27 15.88 7.49 -17.70
CA GLY A 27 14.89 7.47 -18.77
C GLY A 27 13.48 7.87 -18.28
N LEU A 28 13.09 7.41 -17.10
CA LEU A 28 11.78 7.73 -16.54
C LEU A 28 11.65 9.20 -16.14
N ILE A 29 12.71 9.82 -15.60
CA ILE A 29 12.66 11.24 -15.19
C ILE A 29 13.06 12.21 -16.30
N ALA A 30 13.58 11.71 -17.44
CA ALA A 30 14.00 12.56 -18.55
C ALA A 30 12.89 13.52 -18.99
N GLY A 31 13.19 14.82 -19.04
CA GLY A 31 12.22 15.86 -19.39
C GLY A 31 11.15 16.15 -18.32
N ARG A 32 11.21 15.50 -17.16
CA ARG A 32 10.31 15.77 -16.03
C ARG A 32 10.99 16.67 -15.01
N ARG A 33 10.18 17.45 -14.30
CA ARG A 33 10.61 18.27 -13.17
C ARG A 33 9.94 17.77 -11.90
N TYR A 34 10.66 17.85 -10.79
CA TYR A 34 10.08 17.65 -9.48
C TYR A 34 8.97 18.66 -9.25
N VAL A 35 7.83 18.18 -8.77
CA VAL A 35 6.65 19.01 -8.45
C VAL A 35 6.48 19.15 -6.96
N GLN A 36 6.30 18.00 -6.28
CA GLN A 36 6.05 17.99 -4.84
C GLN A 36 6.34 16.62 -4.23
N ARG A 37 6.43 16.59 -2.91
CA ARG A 37 6.37 15.37 -2.11
C ARG A 37 4.91 15.03 -1.83
N ILE A 38 4.55 13.75 -1.99
CA ILE A 38 3.27 13.21 -1.54
C ILE A 38 3.46 12.73 -0.09
N ASN A 39 2.63 13.23 0.81
CA ASN A 39 2.66 12.78 2.20
C ASN A 39 1.93 11.44 2.33
N LEU A 40 2.64 10.37 2.67
CA LEU A 40 2.10 9.01 2.87
C LEU A 40 1.81 8.69 4.35
N GLY A 41 1.80 9.69 5.22
CA GLY A 41 1.44 9.52 6.64
C GLY A 41 2.61 9.23 7.57
N ALA A 42 3.75 8.73 7.08
CA ALA A 42 4.93 8.46 7.91
C ALA A 42 6.20 9.06 7.30
N SER A 43 7.15 9.47 8.14
CA SER A 43 8.38 10.14 7.70
C SER A 43 9.34 9.23 6.93
N TYR A 44 9.31 7.92 7.21
CA TYR A 44 10.11 6.90 6.53
C TYR A 44 9.51 6.47 5.19
N LEU A 45 8.28 6.85 4.88
CA LEU A 45 7.66 6.67 3.57
C LEU A 45 7.98 7.87 2.69
N LYS A 46 8.52 7.59 1.53
CA LYS A 46 8.94 8.60 0.55
C LYS A 46 8.10 8.44 -0.71
N ALA A 47 7.54 9.53 -1.18
CA ALA A 47 6.90 9.60 -2.48
C ALA A 47 7.10 10.99 -3.09
N TYR A 48 7.57 11.03 -4.32
CA TYR A 48 7.89 12.25 -5.03
C TYR A 48 7.20 12.24 -6.38
N LEU A 49 6.51 13.33 -6.66
CA LEU A 49 5.81 13.56 -7.92
C LEU A 49 6.71 14.33 -8.87
N PHE A 50 6.82 13.80 -10.08
CA PHE A 50 7.47 14.44 -11.22
C PHE A 50 6.44 14.63 -12.35
N ALA A 51 6.50 15.75 -13.04
CA ALA A 51 5.66 16.04 -14.20
C ALA A 51 6.47 16.62 -15.34
N GLN A 52 6.01 16.37 -16.55
CA GLN A 52 6.59 16.94 -17.76
C GLN A 52 5.95 18.32 -18.01
N GLY A 53 6.74 19.30 -18.48
CA GLY A 53 6.21 20.58 -18.93
C GLY A 53 5.26 20.36 -20.12
N GLY A 54 3.99 20.81 -19.99
CA GLY A 54 2.98 20.63 -21.05
C GLY A 54 1.90 19.59 -20.75
N GLY A 55 1.82 19.06 -19.54
CA GLY A 55 0.66 18.27 -19.08
C GLY A 55 0.72 16.76 -19.32
N ASN A 56 1.89 16.21 -19.62
CA ASN A 56 2.00 14.78 -19.87
C ASN A 56 2.30 13.98 -18.61
N THR A 57 1.59 12.91 -18.47
CA THR A 57 1.64 11.79 -17.52
C THR A 57 2.56 11.98 -16.32
N PRO A 58 1.99 12.26 -15.16
CA PRO A 58 2.74 12.31 -13.90
C PRO A 58 3.47 10.99 -13.65
N LEU A 59 4.64 11.09 -13.04
CA LEU A 59 5.43 9.97 -12.53
C LEU A 59 5.56 10.12 -11.02
N VAL A 60 5.23 9.09 -10.27
CA VAL A 60 5.53 9.03 -8.85
C VAL A 60 6.67 8.06 -8.61
N VAL A 61 7.66 8.47 -7.83
CA VAL A 61 8.75 7.62 -7.34
C VAL A 61 8.54 7.43 -5.85
N ALA A 62 8.34 6.19 -5.40
CA ALA A 62 8.01 5.91 -4.01
C ALA A 62 8.83 4.74 -3.45
N TRP A 63 9.17 4.82 -2.15
CA TRP A 63 9.83 3.74 -1.40
C TRP A 63 9.62 3.91 0.11
N ALA A 64 9.97 2.88 0.88
CA ALA A 64 10.06 2.94 2.33
C ALA A 64 11.53 2.85 2.76
N ASP A 65 11.98 3.72 3.67
CA ASP A 65 13.39 3.71 4.14
C ASP A 65 13.72 2.48 5.01
N LYS A 66 12.71 1.74 5.44
CA LYS A 66 12.85 0.61 6.37
C LYS A 66 12.17 -0.64 5.82
N GLU A 67 11.31 -1.23 6.65
CA GLU A 67 10.57 -2.45 6.35
C GLU A 67 9.52 -2.23 5.25
N ARG A 68 8.95 -3.32 4.77
CA ARG A 68 7.85 -3.29 3.82
C ARG A 68 6.62 -2.69 4.45
N GLU A 69 5.98 -1.77 3.74
CA GLU A 69 4.79 -1.07 4.19
C GLU A 69 3.76 -1.01 3.07
N THR A 70 2.51 -1.26 3.40
CA THR A 70 1.41 -1.11 2.43
C THR A 70 0.85 0.30 2.53
N VAL A 71 0.88 1.01 1.41
CA VAL A 71 0.29 2.35 1.29
C VAL A 71 -0.93 2.30 0.37
N HIS A 72 -1.87 3.20 0.61
CA HIS A 72 -3.07 3.34 -0.17
C HIS A 72 -3.07 4.71 -0.85
N LEU A 73 -3.25 4.70 -2.17
CA LEU A 73 -3.28 5.90 -2.98
C LEU A 73 -4.65 6.01 -3.66
N GLU A 74 -5.23 7.18 -3.58
CA GLU A 74 -6.37 7.52 -4.41
C GLU A 74 -5.89 7.99 -5.77
N VAL A 75 -6.46 7.43 -6.83
CA VAL A 75 -6.02 7.60 -8.21
C VAL A 75 -7.22 7.87 -9.11
N GLY A 76 -7.09 8.86 -9.99
CA GLY A 76 -8.14 9.26 -10.93
C GLY A 76 -8.18 8.45 -12.24
N SER A 77 -7.20 7.57 -12.48
CA SER A 77 -7.06 6.85 -13.76
C SER A 77 -7.33 5.35 -13.62
N ASP A 78 -7.75 4.71 -14.71
CA ASP A 78 -8.02 3.26 -14.75
C ASP A 78 -6.78 2.43 -15.15
N THR A 79 -5.77 3.06 -15.73
CA THR A 79 -4.60 2.38 -16.28
C THR A 79 -3.32 2.74 -15.55
N ILE A 80 -3.20 2.31 -14.28
CA ILE A 80 -1.99 2.57 -13.50
C ILE A 80 -1.11 1.35 -13.52
N GLU A 81 0.16 1.55 -13.80
CA GLU A 81 1.18 0.53 -13.72
C GLU A 81 2.30 0.93 -12.77
N ALA A 82 2.88 -0.07 -12.14
CA ALA A 82 4.08 0.05 -11.35
C ALA A 82 5.27 -0.54 -12.11
N LEU A 83 6.45 0.04 -11.88
CA LEU A 83 7.72 -0.47 -12.39
C LEU A 83 8.71 -0.58 -11.23
N ASP A 84 9.52 -1.63 -11.24
CA ASP A 84 10.69 -1.71 -10.36
C ASP A 84 11.91 -0.97 -10.92
N ILE A 85 13.00 -0.99 -10.18
CA ILE A 85 14.28 -0.39 -10.59
C ILE A 85 14.88 -1.04 -11.83
N SER A 86 14.49 -2.28 -12.14
CA SER A 86 14.96 -3.02 -13.33
C SER A 86 14.08 -2.76 -14.55
N GLY A 87 12.97 -2.03 -14.39
CA GLY A 87 12.02 -1.73 -15.45
C GLY A 87 10.95 -2.81 -15.66
N ASN A 88 10.87 -3.82 -14.80
CA ASN A 88 9.78 -4.79 -14.81
C ASN A 88 8.47 -4.08 -14.44
N ARG A 89 7.41 -4.40 -15.16
CA ARG A 89 6.12 -3.75 -15.04
C ARG A 89 5.08 -4.73 -14.52
N TRP A 90 4.18 -4.23 -13.69
CA TRP A 90 2.98 -4.97 -13.30
C TRP A 90 1.80 -4.01 -13.15
N PRO A 91 0.60 -4.47 -13.51
CA PRO A 91 -0.62 -3.70 -13.27
C PRO A 91 -0.92 -3.65 -11.78
N LEU A 92 -1.47 -2.53 -11.33
CA LEU A 92 -1.95 -2.40 -9.95
C LEU A 92 -3.43 -2.70 -9.88
N THR A 93 -3.82 -3.49 -8.87
CA THR A 93 -5.24 -3.79 -8.63
C THR A 93 -5.91 -2.57 -8.00
N LYS A 94 -7.00 -2.13 -8.60
CA LYS A 94 -7.84 -1.06 -8.09
C LYS A 94 -9.02 -1.61 -7.29
N HIS A 95 -9.34 -0.92 -6.21
CA HIS A 95 -10.54 -1.12 -5.41
C HIS A 95 -11.33 0.21 -5.39
N GLY A 96 -12.18 0.41 -6.39
CA GLY A 96 -12.79 1.71 -6.66
C GLY A 96 -11.72 2.75 -7.03
N PRO A 97 -11.66 3.93 -6.38
CA PRO A 97 -10.64 4.93 -6.66
C PRO A 97 -9.28 4.63 -6.02
N LEU A 98 -9.15 3.56 -5.22
CA LEU A 98 -7.94 3.26 -4.48
C LEU A 98 -7.08 2.21 -5.17
N VAL A 99 -5.76 2.39 -5.03
CA VAL A 99 -4.73 1.41 -5.31
C VAL A 99 -3.97 1.12 -4.03
N SER A 100 -3.74 -0.15 -3.74
CA SER A 100 -2.87 -0.59 -2.65
C SER A 100 -1.51 -0.97 -3.22
N LEU A 101 -0.44 -0.43 -2.64
CA LEU A 101 0.93 -0.64 -3.08
C LEU A 101 1.81 -1.01 -1.90
N GLN A 102 2.57 -2.09 -2.03
CA GLN A 102 3.59 -2.45 -1.06
C GLN A 102 4.90 -1.73 -1.41
N LEU A 103 5.33 -0.85 -0.53
CA LEU A 103 6.63 -0.17 -0.61
C LEU A 103 7.69 -0.96 0.16
N ALA A 104 8.92 -0.91 -0.33
CA ALA A 104 10.11 -1.50 0.26
C ALA A 104 11.27 -0.49 0.13
N PRO A 105 12.47 -0.78 0.63
CA PRO A 105 13.63 0.09 0.41
C PRO A 105 14.02 0.30 -1.06
N SER A 106 13.60 -0.59 -1.94
CA SER A 106 13.77 -0.41 -3.39
C SER A 106 12.69 0.50 -3.97
N PRO A 107 13.03 1.52 -4.74
CA PRO A 107 12.06 2.41 -5.36
C PRO A 107 11.12 1.71 -6.33
N VAL A 108 9.87 2.14 -6.29
CA VAL A 108 8.81 1.79 -7.25
C VAL A 108 8.43 3.06 -8.01
N TYR A 109 8.29 2.94 -9.32
CA TYR A 109 7.84 4.00 -10.19
C TYR A 109 6.39 3.75 -10.59
N LEU A 110 5.53 4.74 -10.37
CA LEU A 110 4.11 4.66 -10.71
C LEU A 110 3.82 5.63 -11.85
N ARG A 111 3.09 5.18 -12.85
CA ARG A 111 2.68 5.99 -14.00
C ARG A 111 1.28 5.62 -14.48
N GLY A 112 0.75 6.41 -15.43
CA GLY A 112 -0.60 6.23 -15.96
C GLY A 112 -1.64 7.08 -15.24
N PHE A 113 -1.21 8.02 -14.42
CA PHE A 113 -2.12 8.96 -13.75
C PHE A 113 -2.59 10.05 -14.72
N GLU A 114 -3.87 10.38 -14.65
CA GLU A 114 -4.41 11.60 -15.27
C GLU A 114 -4.25 12.80 -14.33
N THR A 115 -4.38 12.56 -13.03
CA THR A 115 -4.18 13.54 -11.97
C THR A 115 -3.21 13.01 -10.93
N PRO A 116 -2.47 13.88 -10.23
CA PRO A 116 -1.57 13.44 -9.16
C PRO A 116 -2.32 12.60 -8.11
N PRO A 117 -1.77 11.45 -7.71
CA PRO A 117 -2.39 10.63 -6.67
C PRO A 117 -2.28 11.31 -5.31
N THR A 118 -3.23 11.01 -4.44
CA THR A 118 -3.21 11.43 -3.04
C THR A 118 -3.15 10.22 -2.11
N ALA A 119 -2.51 10.38 -0.95
CA ALA A 119 -2.53 9.34 0.06
C ALA A 119 -3.93 9.14 0.60
N SER A 120 -4.28 7.90 0.88
CA SER A 120 -5.56 7.51 1.45
C SER A 120 -5.37 6.53 2.60
N GLN A 121 -6.43 6.26 3.33
CA GLN A 121 -6.48 5.22 4.35
C GLN A 121 -6.98 3.90 3.75
N PRO A 122 -6.73 2.75 4.39
CA PRO A 122 -7.26 1.46 3.93
C PRO A 122 -8.78 1.45 3.97
N VAL A 123 -9.40 0.76 3.01
CA VAL A 123 -10.87 0.55 3.00
C VAL A 123 -11.31 -0.24 4.22
N LEU A 124 -10.51 -1.22 4.62
CA LEU A 124 -10.75 -2.08 5.77
C LEU A 124 -9.45 -2.18 6.58
N ALA A 125 -9.55 -1.92 7.87
CA ALA A 125 -8.49 -2.17 8.83
C ALA A 125 -9.05 -2.90 10.04
N ALA A 126 -8.32 -3.89 10.54
CA ALA A 126 -8.67 -4.60 11.76
C ALA A 126 -7.47 -4.62 12.71
N ARG A 127 -7.73 -4.47 14.00
CA ARG A 127 -6.71 -4.47 15.04
C ARG A 127 -7.23 -5.22 16.27
N VAL A 128 -6.45 -6.18 16.75
CA VAL A 128 -6.69 -6.78 18.07
C VAL A 128 -6.31 -5.76 19.13
N THR A 129 -7.23 -5.43 20.01
CA THR A 129 -7.05 -4.43 21.08
C THR A 129 -6.86 -5.06 22.45
N SER A 130 -7.24 -6.34 22.61
CA SER A 130 -6.99 -7.07 23.86
C SER A 130 -5.49 -7.20 24.10
N THR A 131 -5.02 -6.74 25.26
CA THR A 131 -3.61 -6.83 25.67
C THR A 131 -3.23 -8.22 26.18
N CYS A 132 -4.22 -8.97 26.64
CA CYS A 132 -4.07 -10.33 27.16
C CYS A 132 -5.32 -11.13 26.83
N VAL A 133 -5.14 -12.26 26.19
CA VAL A 133 -6.22 -13.17 25.81
C VAL A 133 -5.93 -14.53 26.45
N TYR A 134 -6.88 -15.07 27.22
CA TYR A 134 -6.76 -16.36 27.89
C TYR A 134 -7.98 -17.24 27.59
N PRO A 135 -7.82 -18.57 27.65
CA PRO A 135 -8.94 -19.50 27.44
C PRO A 135 -10.13 -19.21 28.36
N GLY A 136 -11.33 -19.13 27.78
CA GLY A 136 -12.57 -18.79 28.50
C GLY A 136 -12.79 -17.29 28.74
N GLY A 137 -11.88 -16.43 28.31
CA GLY A 137 -12.03 -14.97 28.30
C GLY A 137 -12.55 -14.46 26.96
N ASP A 138 -12.50 -13.14 26.79
CA ASP A 138 -12.90 -12.47 25.55
C ASP A 138 -11.71 -11.80 24.88
N ALA A 139 -11.67 -11.88 23.56
CA ALA A 139 -10.78 -11.08 22.72
C ALA A 139 -11.58 -9.96 22.05
N THR A 140 -10.97 -8.78 21.94
CA THR A 140 -11.59 -7.63 21.30
C THR A 140 -10.86 -7.27 20.02
N VAL A 141 -11.61 -7.10 18.94
CA VAL A 141 -11.10 -6.69 17.63
C VAL A 141 -11.83 -5.44 17.18
N ASP A 142 -11.09 -4.34 17.05
CA ASP A 142 -11.57 -3.12 16.42
C ASP A 142 -11.47 -3.22 14.91
N VAL A 143 -12.59 -3.02 14.23
CA VAL A 143 -12.66 -2.98 12.78
C VAL A 143 -13.07 -1.59 12.33
N SER A 144 -12.29 -1.01 11.42
CA SER A 144 -12.54 0.30 10.81
C SER A 144 -12.82 0.11 9.32
N VAL A 145 -13.91 0.67 8.83
CA VAL A 145 -14.28 0.67 7.41
C VAL A 145 -14.34 2.10 6.90
N TYR A 146 -13.61 2.38 5.83
CA TYR A 146 -13.62 3.65 5.12
C TYR A 146 -14.33 3.51 3.76
N ASN A 147 -15.24 4.43 3.47
CA ASN A 147 -15.87 4.51 2.15
C ASN A 147 -15.08 5.47 1.23
N PRO A 148 -14.28 4.96 0.28
CA PRO A 148 -13.53 5.80 -0.64
C PRO A 148 -14.38 6.39 -1.78
N LEU A 149 -15.64 5.97 -1.91
CA LEU A 149 -16.52 6.38 -2.99
C LEU A 149 -17.13 7.76 -2.73
N HIS A 150 -17.58 8.41 -3.80
CA HIS A 150 -18.35 9.66 -3.73
C HIS A 150 -19.85 9.44 -3.53
N ARG A 151 -20.26 8.21 -3.21
CA ARG A 151 -21.65 7.82 -2.93
C ARG A 151 -21.72 6.95 -1.67
N PRO A 152 -22.87 6.83 -1.02
CA PRO A 152 -23.02 5.92 0.10
C PRO A 152 -22.66 4.48 -0.27
N LEU A 153 -22.08 3.76 0.69
CA LEU A 153 -21.72 2.35 0.61
C LEU A 153 -22.60 1.58 1.60
N GLU A 154 -23.22 0.51 1.14
CA GLU A 154 -23.84 -0.51 1.99
C GLU A 154 -23.03 -1.79 1.88
N ALA A 155 -22.65 -2.35 3.02
CA ALA A 155 -21.82 -3.55 3.07
C ALA A 155 -22.12 -4.37 4.33
N THR A 156 -21.68 -5.62 4.32
CA THR A 156 -21.68 -6.50 5.49
C THR A 156 -20.24 -6.86 5.79
N VAL A 157 -19.83 -6.66 7.03
CA VAL A 157 -18.51 -7.04 7.53
C VAL A 157 -18.67 -8.28 8.39
N THR A 158 -17.93 -9.33 8.10
CA THR A 158 -17.86 -10.57 8.87
C THR A 158 -16.41 -10.85 9.25
N LEU A 159 -16.22 -11.39 10.45
CA LEU A 159 -14.93 -11.96 10.84
C LEU A 159 -14.99 -13.47 10.60
N ASP A 160 -14.16 -13.95 9.70
CA ASP A 160 -13.97 -15.38 9.46
C ASP A 160 -12.86 -15.89 10.40
N LEU A 161 -13.25 -16.61 11.42
CA LEU A 161 -12.35 -17.11 12.45
C LEU A 161 -12.16 -18.62 12.26
N PRO A 162 -10.92 -19.13 12.43
CA PRO A 162 -10.68 -20.55 12.36
C PRO A 162 -11.32 -21.29 13.56
N ALA A 163 -11.74 -22.54 13.35
CA ALA A 163 -12.14 -23.38 14.47
C ALA A 163 -11.01 -23.46 15.52
N PRO A 164 -11.32 -23.47 16.82
CA PRO A 164 -12.63 -23.65 17.47
C PRO A 164 -13.36 -22.35 17.84
N PHE A 165 -13.02 -21.21 17.27
CA PHE A 165 -13.71 -19.96 17.58
C PHE A 165 -15.15 -20.00 17.05
N PRO A 166 -16.12 -19.38 17.78
CA PRO A 166 -17.49 -19.28 17.31
C PRO A 166 -17.63 -18.29 16.15
N ASP A 167 -18.67 -18.46 15.35
CA ASP A 167 -19.03 -17.48 14.32
C ASP A 167 -19.36 -16.13 14.96
N THR A 168 -18.95 -15.06 14.30
CA THR A 168 -19.27 -13.71 14.74
C THR A 168 -20.58 -13.21 14.10
N VAL A 169 -21.27 -12.31 14.79
CA VAL A 169 -22.47 -11.67 14.24
C VAL A 169 -22.03 -10.69 13.13
N PRO A 170 -22.60 -10.81 11.92
CA PRO A 170 -22.29 -9.90 10.83
C PRO A 170 -22.67 -8.45 11.18
N TRP A 171 -21.74 -7.52 10.89
CA TRP A 171 -21.99 -6.10 11.05
C TRP A 171 -22.50 -5.48 9.75
N GLN A 172 -23.77 -5.07 9.75
CA GLN A 172 -24.37 -4.34 8.63
C GLN A 172 -23.97 -2.87 8.71
N ILE A 173 -23.42 -2.35 7.65
CA ILE A 173 -22.90 -0.99 7.58
C ILE A 173 -23.56 -0.21 6.46
N LYS A 174 -23.96 1.02 6.76
CA LYS A 174 -24.37 2.01 5.78
C LYS A 174 -23.52 3.25 5.99
N LEU A 175 -22.55 3.44 5.11
CA LEU A 175 -21.49 4.40 5.27
C LEU A 175 -21.64 5.52 4.25
N PRO A 176 -21.84 6.78 4.67
CA PRO A 176 -21.84 7.91 3.76
C PRO A 176 -20.54 8.03 2.95
N ALA A 177 -20.59 8.79 1.85
CA ALA A 177 -19.41 9.05 1.03
C ALA A 177 -18.25 9.64 1.85
N ARG A 178 -17.04 9.12 1.66
CA ARG A 178 -15.81 9.64 2.28
C ARG A 178 -15.79 9.61 3.82
N GLN A 179 -16.59 8.75 4.42
CA GLN A 179 -16.61 8.60 5.88
C GLN A 179 -16.02 7.27 6.33
N THR A 180 -15.59 7.24 7.59
CA THR A 180 -15.11 6.05 8.29
C THR A 180 -16.10 5.71 9.40
N GLN A 181 -16.35 4.42 9.59
CA GLN A 181 -17.08 3.90 10.74
C GLN A 181 -16.25 2.80 11.41
N GLN A 182 -16.37 2.72 12.73
CA GLN A 182 -15.66 1.72 13.53
C GLN A 182 -16.67 0.84 14.27
N HIS A 183 -16.28 -0.41 14.47
CA HIS A 183 -17.05 -1.38 15.22
C HIS A 183 -16.12 -2.29 15.99
N GLU A 184 -16.48 -2.58 17.22
CA GLU A 184 -15.77 -3.49 18.10
C GLU A 184 -16.46 -4.86 18.08
N PHE A 185 -15.71 -5.89 17.71
CA PHE A 185 -16.16 -7.27 17.84
C PHE A 185 -15.60 -7.88 19.13
N THR A 186 -16.47 -8.42 19.96
CA THR A 186 -16.09 -9.25 21.11
C THR A 186 -16.15 -10.72 20.71
N ILE A 187 -15.04 -11.42 20.84
CA ILE A 187 -14.86 -12.80 20.41
C ILE A 187 -14.61 -13.66 21.64
N PRO A 188 -15.54 -14.54 22.03
CA PRO A 188 -15.30 -15.49 23.12
C PRO A 188 -14.17 -16.44 22.76
N VAL A 189 -13.19 -16.58 23.63
CA VAL A 189 -12.05 -17.46 23.44
C VAL A 189 -12.38 -18.84 24.00
N PRO A 190 -12.39 -19.90 23.18
CA PRO A 190 -12.72 -21.24 23.63
C PRO A 190 -11.77 -21.72 24.72
N GLN A 191 -12.30 -22.46 25.70
CA GLN A 191 -11.48 -23.06 26.77
C GLN A 191 -10.52 -24.14 26.26
N SER A 192 -10.78 -24.70 25.07
CA SER A 192 -10.00 -25.79 24.46
C SER A 192 -8.80 -25.32 23.64
N VAL A 193 -8.49 -24.04 23.58
CA VAL A 193 -7.29 -23.50 22.90
C VAL A 193 -6.00 -23.74 23.72
N ALA A 194 -6.05 -24.61 24.73
CA ALA A 194 -4.87 -25.04 25.47
C ALA A 194 -3.97 -25.87 24.55
N GLY A 195 -2.87 -25.25 24.10
CA GLY A 195 -1.70 -25.73 23.42
C GLY A 195 -1.65 -27.19 22.96
N SER A 196 -1.60 -27.37 21.65
CA SER A 196 -0.78 -28.45 21.09
C SER A 196 0.69 -28.10 21.38
N GLN A 197 1.27 -28.78 22.34
CA GLN A 197 2.73 -28.87 22.55
C GLN A 197 3.38 -29.60 21.38
#